data_0c38c302222573350e1dac77ecbb9bcf
#
_entry.id   0c38c302222573350e1dac77ecbb9bcf
#
_cell.length_a   1.000
_cell.length_b   1.000
_cell.length_c   1.000
_cell.angle_alpha   90.00
_cell.angle_beta   90.00
_cell.angle_gamma   90.00
#
_symmetry.space_group_name_H-M   'P 1'
#
loop_
_entity.id
_entity.type
_entity.pdbx_description
1 polymer ?
#
loop_
_entity_poly.entity_id
_entity_poly.type
_entity_poly.pdbx_seq_one_letter_code
_entity_poly.pdbx_strand_id
1 'polypeptide(L)'
;MKYFGKFQTALAFAIILISLSCSREGKYALTETPPLDFKSYYNGLQVTFVSTTPGATNVSWDFGDKSTLGTGDSLVHTYSTIGNYVITLKATYQSKEYTFHTVLRVDKPSHIKLDDNSFADWNLVTYPDFQLAGKDAVRGGKVDYDANNIYFYLEYVGTPDADLNNGIMDLFLDVDNSSATGLSTSGLGCDYLLEGNIVGWYDPYIFAGKSQTDWSFANYTVENYYQLGYTETSGDTVRMEFSVSRDAFKITGDAFQFGITMMNSGWANIGVLTTMDYSEKIPVMMDKQ
;
A
#
# COMPACT_ATOMS: atom_id res chain seq x y z
N MET A 1 -72.21 12.50 29.94
CA MET A 1 -71.08 12.47 30.90
C MET A 1 -70.67 11.02 31.19
N LYS A 2 -70.32 10.24 30.14
CA LYS A 2 -69.95 8.81 30.27
C LYS A 2 -68.81 8.39 29.29
N TYR A 3 -67.99 9.33 28.76
CA TYR A 3 -66.91 9.03 27.85
C TYR A 3 -65.48 9.47 28.28
N PHE A 4 -65.41 10.08 29.51
CA PHE A 4 -64.09 10.59 29.98
C PHE A 4 -63.23 9.54 30.74
N GLY A 5 -63.87 8.42 31.16
CA GLY A 5 -63.16 7.39 31.95
C GLY A 5 -62.34 6.33 31.15
N LYS A 6 -62.61 6.21 29.88
CA LYS A 6 -61.91 5.15 29.03
C LYS A 6 -60.66 5.62 28.37
N PHE A 7 -60.41 6.92 28.26
CA PHE A 7 -59.21 7.46 27.60
C PHE A 7 -57.99 7.54 28.52
N GLN A 8 -58.21 7.65 29.83
CA GLN A 8 -57.11 7.73 30.81
C GLN A 8 -56.48 6.38 31.09
N THR A 9 -57.21 5.27 31.00
CA THR A 9 -56.66 3.92 31.20
C THR A 9 -55.88 3.42 29.98
N ALA A 10 -56.20 3.86 28.76
CA ALA A 10 -55.45 3.51 27.57
C ALA A 10 -54.12 4.27 27.49
N LEU A 11 -54.05 5.51 27.99
CA LEU A 11 -52.81 6.30 27.99
C LEU A 11 -51.80 5.81 29.05
N ALA A 12 -52.28 5.31 30.20
CA ALA A 12 -51.42 4.72 31.23
C ALA A 12 -50.78 3.40 30.79
N PHE A 13 -51.49 2.59 29.98
CA PHE A 13 -50.94 1.34 29.45
C PHE A 13 -49.92 1.57 28.30
N ALA A 14 -50.09 2.62 27.50
CA ALA A 14 -49.15 2.99 26.45
C ALA A 14 -47.82 3.53 27.01
N ILE A 15 -47.85 4.23 28.14
CA ILE A 15 -46.66 4.78 28.78
C ILE A 15 -45.84 3.67 29.48
N ILE A 16 -46.49 2.62 30.00
CA ILE A 16 -45.78 1.48 30.64
C ILE A 16 -45.10 0.58 29.60
N LEU A 17 -45.60 0.53 28.37
CA LEU A 17 -44.97 -0.26 27.28
C LEU A 17 -43.72 0.42 26.67
N ILE A 18 -43.55 1.73 26.83
CA ILE A 18 -42.38 2.47 26.34
C ILE A 18 -41.20 2.40 27.34
N SER A 19 -41.44 2.10 28.61
CA SER A 19 -40.38 1.98 29.62
C SER A 19 -39.72 0.60 29.70
N LEU A 20 -40.17 -0.39 28.90
CA LEU A 20 -39.57 -1.72 28.81
C LEU A 20 -38.73 -1.93 27.55
N SER A 21 -38.55 -0.87 26.75
CA SER A 21 -37.68 -0.89 25.58
C SER A 21 -36.28 -0.41 25.94
N CYS A 22 -35.39 -1.35 26.00
CA CYS A 22 -33.94 -1.15 25.83
C CYS A 22 -33.14 -0.71 27.06
N SER A 23 -32.82 -1.64 27.93
CA SER A 23 -31.50 -1.68 28.53
C SER A 23 -30.82 -3.00 28.20
N ARG A 24 -30.63 -3.25 26.91
CA ARG A 24 -29.51 -4.07 26.47
C ARG A 24 -28.35 -3.13 26.20
N GLU A 25 -27.79 -2.55 27.23
CA GLU A 25 -26.38 -2.23 27.22
C GLU A 25 -25.62 -3.56 27.07
N GLY A 26 -25.42 -4.00 25.84
CA GLY A 26 -24.36 -4.94 25.53
C GLY A 26 -23.10 -4.23 25.99
N LYS A 27 -22.56 -4.59 27.14
CA LYS A 27 -21.18 -4.33 27.48
C LYS A 27 -20.36 -5.04 26.42
N TYR A 28 -20.12 -4.37 25.30
CA TYR A 28 -18.99 -4.72 24.45
C TYR A 28 -17.77 -4.41 25.32
N ALA A 29 -17.27 -5.43 26.01
CA ALA A 29 -15.92 -5.35 26.54
C ALA A 29 -15.05 -5.04 25.34
N LEU A 30 -14.51 -3.83 25.28
CA LEU A 30 -13.42 -3.52 24.38
C LEU A 30 -12.35 -4.57 24.74
N THR A 31 -12.11 -5.51 23.85
CA THR A 31 -11.02 -6.44 23.97
C THR A 31 -9.77 -5.57 24.03
N GLU A 32 -9.08 -5.57 25.16
CA GLU A 32 -7.81 -4.87 25.28
C GLU A 32 -6.93 -5.32 24.13
N THR A 33 -6.36 -4.38 23.39
CA THR A 33 -5.37 -4.70 22.37
C THR A 33 -4.26 -5.48 23.05
N PRO A 34 -3.92 -6.69 22.58
CA PRO A 34 -2.84 -7.46 23.17
C PRO A 34 -1.57 -6.61 23.20
N PRO A 35 -0.80 -6.59 24.30
CA PRO A 35 0.44 -5.83 24.37
C PRO A 35 1.59 -6.49 23.60
N LEU A 36 1.28 -7.47 22.73
CA LEU A 36 2.25 -8.17 21.92
C LEU A 36 2.45 -7.46 20.59
N ASP A 37 3.69 -7.40 20.15
CA ASP A 37 4.07 -6.87 18.84
C ASP A 37 5.33 -7.58 18.32
N PHE A 38 5.54 -7.52 17.00
CA PHE A 38 6.71 -8.10 16.35
C PHE A 38 7.11 -7.33 15.09
N LYS A 39 8.34 -7.56 14.64
CA LYS A 39 8.83 -7.14 13.34
C LYS A 39 9.09 -8.36 12.46
N SER A 40 8.90 -8.20 11.16
CA SER A 40 9.25 -9.18 10.15
C SER A 40 10.27 -8.58 9.16
N TYR A 41 11.23 -9.40 8.76
CA TYR A 41 12.26 -9.05 7.79
C TYR A 41 12.26 -10.10 6.69
N TYR A 42 12.17 -9.65 5.44
CA TYR A 42 11.95 -10.51 4.31
C TYR A 42 13.23 -10.76 3.50
N ASN A 43 13.38 -12.00 3.06
CA ASN A 43 14.33 -12.40 2.03
C ASN A 43 13.59 -13.39 1.11
N GLY A 44 12.74 -12.84 0.24
CA GLY A 44 11.81 -13.63 -0.57
C GLY A 44 10.86 -14.45 0.29
N LEU A 45 10.82 -15.76 0.06
CA LEU A 45 10.00 -16.70 0.84
C LEU A 45 10.51 -16.95 2.26
N GLN A 46 11.70 -16.48 2.60
CA GLN A 46 12.25 -16.60 3.94
C GLN A 46 11.95 -15.32 4.74
N VAL A 47 11.32 -15.49 5.91
CA VAL A 47 10.96 -14.38 6.79
C VAL A 47 11.56 -14.60 8.16
N THR A 48 12.25 -13.58 8.67
CA THR A 48 12.72 -13.54 10.04
C THR A 48 11.70 -12.82 10.90
N PHE A 49 11.18 -13.47 11.92
CA PHE A 49 10.25 -12.92 12.90
C PHE A 49 11.02 -12.54 14.18
N VAL A 50 10.74 -11.36 14.72
CA VAL A 50 11.36 -10.86 15.95
C VAL A 50 10.29 -10.27 16.86
N SER A 51 10.03 -10.90 18.01
CA SER A 51 9.14 -10.33 19.03
C SER A 51 9.73 -9.03 19.56
N THR A 52 8.94 -7.96 19.55
CA THR A 52 9.37 -6.63 20.04
C THR A 52 8.77 -6.27 21.40
N THR A 53 8.07 -7.19 22.04
CA THR A 53 7.47 -6.97 23.38
C THR A 53 8.49 -7.22 24.49
N PRO A 54 9.01 -6.19 25.16
CA PRO A 54 10.01 -6.37 26.23
C PRO A 54 9.42 -7.15 27.40
N GLY A 55 10.12 -8.19 27.85
CA GLY A 55 9.70 -9.03 28.99
C GLY A 55 8.61 -10.05 28.67
N ALA A 56 8.26 -10.25 27.42
CA ALA A 56 7.48 -11.40 26.99
C ALA A 56 8.27 -12.70 27.21
N THR A 57 7.59 -13.77 27.57
CA THR A 57 8.17 -15.11 27.77
C THR A 57 7.27 -16.16 27.11
N ASN A 58 7.77 -17.38 26.94
CA ASN A 58 7.04 -18.48 26.28
C ASN A 58 6.52 -18.09 24.89
N VAL A 59 7.36 -17.39 24.14
CA VAL A 59 7.00 -16.91 22.79
C VAL A 59 6.87 -18.08 21.84
N SER A 60 5.74 -18.15 21.13
CA SER A 60 5.45 -19.16 20.11
C SER A 60 4.75 -18.55 18.91
N TRP A 61 4.97 -19.13 17.74
CA TRP A 61 4.55 -18.64 16.46
C TRP A 61 3.80 -19.71 15.67
N ASP A 62 2.66 -19.32 15.11
CA ASP A 62 1.99 -20.06 14.03
C ASP A 62 2.12 -19.18 12.75
N PHE A 63 2.70 -19.75 11.70
CA PHE A 63 3.01 -19.05 10.46
C PHE A 63 1.86 -19.02 9.45
N GLY A 64 0.73 -19.65 9.79
CA GLY A 64 -0.47 -19.67 8.96
C GLY A 64 -0.41 -20.60 7.73
N ASP A 65 0.68 -21.33 7.53
CA ASP A 65 0.93 -22.24 6.41
C ASP A 65 0.78 -23.74 6.79
N LYS A 66 0.27 -24.02 7.99
CA LYS A 66 0.13 -25.36 8.57
C LYS A 66 1.46 -26.07 8.88
N SER A 67 2.55 -25.35 8.89
CA SER A 67 3.85 -25.87 9.33
C SER A 67 3.88 -26.06 10.86
N THR A 68 4.98 -26.60 11.36
CA THR A 68 5.20 -26.74 12.81
C THR A 68 5.34 -25.36 13.47
N LEU A 69 4.80 -25.23 14.69
CA LEU A 69 4.92 -23.99 15.46
C LEU A 69 6.39 -23.67 15.74
N GLY A 70 6.75 -22.40 15.58
CA GLY A 70 8.04 -21.86 16.00
C GLY A 70 8.04 -21.46 17.47
N THR A 71 9.22 -21.41 18.09
CA THR A 71 9.40 -20.92 19.48
C THR A 71 10.61 -20.03 19.60
N GLY A 72 10.55 -19.04 20.50
CA GLY A 72 11.63 -18.10 20.78
C GLY A 72 11.34 -16.67 20.31
N ASP A 73 12.13 -15.73 20.81
CA ASP A 73 11.95 -14.31 20.55
C ASP A 73 12.33 -13.91 19.11
N SER A 74 13.21 -14.67 18.48
CA SER A 74 13.60 -14.48 17.07
C SER A 74 13.80 -15.83 16.41
N LEU A 75 13.26 -15.96 15.20
CA LEU A 75 13.43 -17.17 14.39
C LEU A 75 13.22 -16.86 12.91
N VAL A 76 13.67 -17.78 12.06
CA VAL A 76 13.50 -17.73 10.61
C VAL A 76 12.52 -18.81 10.19
N HIS A 77 11.54 -18.45 9.38
CA HIS A 77 10.62 -19.39 8.73
C HIS A 77 10.70 -19.24 7.22
N THR A 78 10.59 -20.35 6.48
CA THR A 78 10.60 -20.36 5.02
C THR A 78 9.27 -20.90 4.50
N TYR A 79 8.53 -20.04 3.80
CA TYR A 79 7.29 -20.40 3.13
C TYR A 79 7.56 -21.18 1.85
N SER A 80 6.66 -22.05 1.47
CA SER A 80 6.76 -22.83 0.23
C SER A 80 6.22 -22.09 -0.99
N THR A 81 5.35 -21.10 -0.78
CA THR A 81 4.70 -20.31 -1.85
C THR A 81 4.52 -18.86 -1.41
N ILE A 82 4.40 -17.97 -2.39
CA ILE A 82 3.93 -16.61 -2.17
C ILE A 82 2.46 -16.63 -1.71
N GLY A 83 2.05 -15.64 -0.94
CA GLY A 83 0.68 -15.54 -0.46
C GLY A 83 0.50 -14.68 0.78
N ASN A 84 -0.75 -14.59 1.23
CA ASN A 84 -1.13 -13.94 2.47
C ASN A 84 -1.29 -14.98 3.57
N TYR A 85 -0.55 -14.82 4.66
CA TYR A 85 -0.55 -15.77 5.79
C TYR A 85 -1.01 -15.08 7.07
N VAL A 86 -1.88 -15.74 7.83
CA VAL A 86 -2.30 -15.23 9.15
C VAL A 86 -1.28 -15.68 10.18
N ILE A 87 -0.42 -14.76 10.60
CA ILE A 87 0.56 -15.01 11.65
C ILE A 87 -0.09 -14.89 13.00
N THR A 88 0.17 -15.86 13.87
CA THR A 88 -0.27 -15.84 15.26
C THR A 88 0.94 -15.83 16.18
N LEU A 89 1.12 -14.76 16.93
CA LEU A 89 2.09 -14.66 18.02
C LEU A 89 1.38 -14.93 19.35
N LYS A 90 1.85 -15.91 20.11
CA LYS A 90 1.43 -16.15 21.48
C LYS A 90 2.61 -15.95 22.43
N ALA A 91 2.36 -15.28 23.53
CA ALA A 91 3.37 -15.10 24.56
C ALA A 91 2.75 -14.82 25.94
N THR A 92 3.50 -15.07 27.00
CA THR A 92 3.17 -14.67 28.36
C THR A 92 3.79 -13.30 28.63
N TYR A 93 2.97 -12.32 28.99
CA TYR A 93 3.39 -11.00 29.42
C TYR A 93 2.72 -10.66 30.75
N GLN A 94 3.49 -10.21 31.76
CA GLN A 94 3.00 -9.91 33.11
C GLN A 94 2.15 -11.08 33.71
N SER A 95 2.63 -12.31 33.54
CA SER A 95 2.00 -13.55 34.03
C SER A 95 0.63 -13.88 33.39
N LYS A 96 0.28 -13.22 32.30
CA LYS A 96 -0.94 -13.49 31.52
C LYS A 96 -0.56 -13.89 30.08
N GLU A 97 -1.25 -14.90 29.54
CA GLU A 97 -1.08 -15.28 28.14
C GLU A 97 -1.89 -14.34 27.23
N TYR A 98 -1.24 -13.90 26.16
CA TYR A 98 -1.85 -13.09 25.10
C TYR A 98 -1.63 -13.74 23.75
N THR A 99 -2.53 -13.43 22.83
CA THR A 99 -2.45 -13.86 21.43
C THR A 99 -2.64 -12.63 20.55
N PHE A 100 -1.75 -12.46 19.57
CA PHE A 100 -1.81 -11.41 18.55
C PHE A 100 -1.87 -12.05 17.18
N HIS A 101 -2.74 -11.55 16.31
CA HIS A 101 -2.89 -12.01 14.93
C HIS A 101 -2.68 -10.86 13.97
N THR A 102 -1.98 -11.13 12.89
CA THR A 102 -1.87 -10.19 11.75
C THR A 102 -1.76 -10.96 10.45
N VAL A 103 -2.08 -10.30 9.34
CA VAL A 103 -1.85 -10.85 8.00
C VAL A 103 -0.48 -10.40 7.52
N LEU A 104 0.34 -11.35 7.09
CA LEU A 104 1.64 -11.13 6.50
C LEU A 104 1.58 -11.51 5.03
N ARG A 105 1.98 -10.61 4.15
CA ARG A 105 2.22 -10.97 2.75
C ARG A 105 3.65 -11.47 2.60
N VAL A 106 3.78 -12.62 1.98
CA VAL A 106 5.07 -13.22 1.57
C VAL A 106 5.12 -13.20 0.06
N ASP A 107 6.21 -12.66 -0.49
CA ASP A 107 6.35 -12.43 -1.92
C ASP A 107 7.72 -12.87 -2.43
N LYS A 108 7.94 -12.78 -3.75
CA LYS A 108 9.25 -13.04 -4.36
C LYS A 108 10.30 -12.04 -3.84
N PRO A 109 11.58 -12.37 -3.85
CA PRO A 109 12.63 -11.37 -3.70
C PRO A 109 12.69 -10.48 -4.95
N SER A 110 13.02 -9.21 -4.79
CA SER A 110 13.51 -8.38 -5.90
C SER A 110 15.03 -8.45 -5.97
N HIS A 111 15.58 -8.34 -7.18
CA HIS A 111 17.02 -8.19 -7.39
C HIS A 111 17.45 -6.72 -7.37
N ILE A 112 16.49 -5.79 -7.38
CA ILE A 112 16.76 -4.36 -7.48
C ILE A 112 17.36 -3.82 -6.18
N LYS A 113 18.47 -3.09 -6.33
CA LYS A 113 19.22 -2.45 -5.25
C LYS A 113 19.37 -0.97 -5.57
N LEU A 114 18.71 -0.15 -4.78
CA LEU A 114 18.71 1.30 -4.99
C LEU A 114 19.99 2.01 -4.49
N ASP A 115 20.90 1.30 -3.84
CA ASP A 115 22.10 1.85 -3.19
C ASP A 115 23.42 1.37 -3.80
N ASP A 116 23.38 0.70 -4.97
CA ASP A 116 24.57 0.15 -5.64
C ASP A 116 25.14 1.07 -6.74
N ASN A 117 24.52 2.22 -6.99
CA ASN A 117 24.89 3.18 -8.04
C ASN A 117 24.94 2.56 -9.44
N SER A 118 24.00 1.68 -9.77
CA SER A 118 23.97 0.92 -11.02
C SER A 118 22.55 0.61 -11.43
N PHE A 119 22.31 0.49 -12.73
CA PHE A 119 21.07 -0.04 -13.31
C PHE A 119 21.21 -1.49 -13.79
N ALA A 120 22.31 -2.16 -13.46
CA ALA A 120 22.63 -3.47 -14.04
C ALA A 120 21.64 -4.57 -13.60
N ASP A 121 21.11 -4.48 -12.41
CA ASP A 121 20.12 -5.40 -11.86
C ASP A 121 18.78 -5.34 -12.60
N TRP A 122 18.42 -4.21 -13.20
CA TRP A 122 17.25 -4.09 -14.08
C TRP A 122 17.33 -4.97 -15.35
N ASN A 123 18.51 -5.49 -15.69
CA ASN A 123 18.64 -6.47 -16.75
C ASN A 123 18.07 -7.85 -16.36
N LEU A 124 17.89 -8.10 -15.07
CA LEU A 124 17.27 -9.31 -14.53
C LEU A 124 15.73 -9.25 -14.56
N VAL A 125 15.16 -8.07 -14.76
CA VAL A 125 13.73 -7.90 -14.97
C VAL A 125 13.40 -8.27 -16.41
N THR A 126 12.98 -9.51 -16.62
CA THR A 126 12.77 -10.12 -17.95
C THR A 126 11.29 -10.34 -18.29
N TYR A 127 10.38 -10.04 -17.36
CA TYR A 127 8.95 -10.22 -17.56
C TYR A 127 8.42 -9.18 -18.55
N PRO A 128 7.82 -9.59 -19.69
CA PRO A 128 7.34 -8.64 -20.70
C PRO A 128 6.36 -7.62 -20.16
N ASP A 129 5.48 -8.03 -19.24
CA ASP A 129 4.47 -7.17 -18.61
C ASP A 129 5.09 -6.08 -17.71
N PHE A 130 6.37 -6.17 -17.39
CA PHE A 130 7.08 -5.23 -16.52
C PHE A 130 8.07 -4.34 -17.26
N GLN A 131 8.15 -4.49 -18.58
CA GLN A 131 8.89 -3.60 -19.48
C GLN A 131 7.91 -2.70 -20.21
N LEU A 132 7.96 -1.43 -19.93
CA LEU A 132 6.94 -0.46 -20.28
C LEU A 132 7.44 0.48 -21.36
N ALA A 133 6.60 0.75 -22.36
CA ALA A 133 6.88 1.76 -23.37
C ALA A 133 6.48 3.14 -22.88
N GLY A 134 7.31 4.13 -23.11
CA GLY A 134 6.98 5.52 -22.89
C GLY A 134 6.45 6.21 -24.14
N LYS A 135 5.96 7.44 -23.96
CA LYS A 135 5.51 8.34 -25.01
C LYS A 135 6.05 9.74 -24.77
N ASP A 136 6.33 10.47 -25.84
CA ASP A 136 6.87 11.83 -25.85
C ASP A 136 8.24 11.91 -25.09
N ALA A 137 8.34 12.71 -24.03
CA ALA A 137 9.58 12.83 -23.28
C ALA A 137 9.94 11.57 -22.48
N VAL A 138 9.00 10.71 -22.13
CA VAL A 138 9.29 9.43 -21.47
C VAL A 138 9.61 8.38 -22.52
N ARG A 139 10.80 7.79 -22.47
CA ARG A 139 11.26 6.78 -23.43
C ARG A 139 10.82 5.37 -23.07
N GLY A 140 10.68 5.09 -21.79
CA GLY A 140 10.27 3.79 -21.28
C GLY A 140 10.56 3.62 -19.81
N GLY A 141 10.28 2.42 -19.32
CA GLY A 141 10.53 2.08 -17.93
C GLY A 141 10.44 0.59 -17.68
N LYS A 142 10.70 0.23 -16.45
CA LYS A 142 10.51 -1.12 -15.92
C LYS A 142 9.92 -1.02 -14.52
N VAL A 143 9.21 -2.04 -14.12
CA VAL A 143 8.70 -2.21 -12.76
C VAL A 143 9.12 -3.58 -12.22
N ASP A 144 9.46 -3.65 -10.96
CA ASP A 144 9.66 -4.89 -10.20
C ASP A 144 9.07 -4.69 -8.80
N TYR A 145 8.93 -5.76 -8.03
CA TYR A 145 8.35 -5.70 -6.70
C TYR A 145 8.89 -6.81 -5.80
N ASP A 146 8.77 -6.59 -4.50
CA ASP A 146 8.88 -7.61 -3.47
C ASP A 146 7.76 -7.45 -2.42
N ALA A 147 7.89 -8.07 -1.27
CA ALA A 147 6.90 -7.98 -0.20
C ALA A 147 6.76 -6.55 0.37
N ASN A 148 7.80 -5.71 0.28
CA ASN A 148 7.87 -4.41 0.92
C ASN A 148 7.68 -3.24 -0.05
N ASN A 149 8.18 -3.37 -1.28
CA ASN A 149 8.32 -2.25 -2.21
C ASN A 149 7.83 -2.60 -3.60
N ILE A 150 7.44 -1.56 -4.33
CA ILE A 150 7.37 -1.53 -5.78
C ILE A 150 8.55 -0.69 -6.26
N TYR A 151 9.34 -1.21 -7.18
CA TYR A 151 10.52 -0.58 -7.76
C TYR A 151 10.19 -0.11 -9.16
N PHE A 152 10.67 1.08 -9.52
CA PHE A 152 10.51 1.70 -10.82
C PHE A 152 11.86 2.07 -11.39
N TYR A 153 12.05 1.80 -12.67
CA TYR A 153 13.09 2.37 -13.51
C TYR A 153 12.44 3.21 -14.60
N LEU A 154 12.94 4.40 -14.81
CA LEU A 154 12.48 5.31 -15.84
C LEU A 154 13.62 5.78 -16.70
N GLU A 155 13.33 5.91 -17.99
CA GLU A 155 14.20 6.54 -18.98
C GLU A 155 13.41 7.64 -19.71
N TYR A 156 13.91 8.86 -19.67
CA TYR A 156 13.24 9.99 -20.29
C TYR A 156 14.20 11.00 -20.89
N VAL A 157 13.69 11.85 -21.78
CA VAL A 157 14.46 12.92 -22.42
C VAL A 157 14.58 14.08 -21.45
N GLY A 158 15.79 14.38 -21.01
CA GLY A 158 16.11 15.58 -20.26
C GLY A 158 16.04 16.79 -21.19
N THR A 159 14.98 17.57 -21.08
CA THR A 159 14.89 18.88 -21.74
C THR A 159 15.07 19.98 -20.69
N PRO A 160 15.31 21.23 -21.08
CA PRO A 160 15.33 22.34 -20.12
C PRO A 160 14.05 22.45 -19.27
N ASP A 161 12.91 21.96 -19.80
CA ASP A 161 11.62 21.93 -19.11
C ASP A 161 11.38 20.64 -18.30
N ALA A 162 12.13 19.58 -18.60
CA ALA A 162 12.04 18.28 -17.93
C ALA A 162 13.36 17.93 -17.22
N ASP A 163 14.10 18.91 -16.77
CA ASP A 163 15.28 18.63 -15.96
C ASP A 163 14.88 18.13 -14.57
N LEU A 164 15.78 17.38 -13.95
CA LEU A 164 15.57 16.78 -12.63
C LEU A 164 15.23 17.81 -11.53
N ASN A 165 15.53 19.10 -11.74
CA ASN A 165 15.32 20.14 -10.75
C ASN A 165 14.03 20.93 -10.95
N ASN A 166 13.45 20.90 -12.16
CA ASN A 166 12.29 21.74 -12.53
C ASN A 166 11.13 20.92 -13.13
N GLY A 167 11.35 19.67 -13.48
CA GLY A 167 10.29 18.78 -13.96
C GLY A 167 9.39 18.30 -12.82
N ILE A 168 8.10 18.18 -13.11
CA ILE A 168 7.12 17.61 -12.19
C ILE A 168 6.75 16.23 -12.73
N MET A 169 6.69 15.27 -11.83
CA MET A 169 6.26 13.92 -12.15
C MET A 169 5.12 13.54 -11.22
N ASP A 170 4.02 13.09 -11.81
CA ASP A 170 2.90 12.49 -11.12
C ASP A 170 2.98 10.98 -11.26
N LEU A 171 3.00 10.28 -10.13
CA LEU A 171 2.76 8.86 -10.05
C LEU A 171 1.37 8.62 -9.47
N PHE A 172 0.45 8.19 -10.31
CA PHE A 172 -0.91 7.81 -9.93
C PHE A 172 -0.92 6.33 -9.52
N LEU A 173 -1.48 6.01 -8.35
CA LEU A 173 -1.60 4.65 -7.84
C LEU A 173 -3.07 4.28 -7.63
N ASP A 174 -3.52 3.23 -8.29
CA ASP A 174 -4.78 2.51 -8.07
C ASP A 174 -4.40 1.22 -7.33
N VAL A 175 -4.51 1.24 -6.00
CA VAL A 175 -3.93 0.22 -5.13
C VAL A 175 -4.88 -0.95 -4.86
N ASP A 176 -6.17 -0.77 -5.12
CA ASP A 176 -7.18 -1.81 -4.99
C ASP A 176 -7.55 -2.45 -6.34
N ASN A 177 -6.87 -2.03 -7.42
CA ASN A 177 -7.07 -2.49 -8.80
C ASN A 177 -8.52 -2.30 -9.28
N SER A 178 -9.16 -1.21 -8.88
CA SER A 178 -10.60 -0.94 -9.12
C SER A 178 -10.83 0.42 -9.75
N SER A 179 -11.23 0.44 -11.01
CA SER A 179 -11.67 1.68 -11.68
C SER A 179 -12.97 2.27 -11.11
N ALA A 180 -13.60 1.62 -10.13
CA ALA A 180 -14.85 2.10 -9.49
C ALA A 180 -14.60 2.93 -8.23
N THR A 181 -13.37 3.00 -7.74
CA THR A 181 -12.92 3.78 -6.56
C THR A 181 -11.95 4.87 -6.98
N GLY A 182 -11.54 5.76 -6.09
CA GLY A 182 -10.55 6.80 -6.37
C GLY A 182 -10.94 7.82 -7.45
N LEU A 183 -9.97 8.60 -7.93
CA LEU A 183 -10.13 9.53 -9.03
C LEU A 183 -10.14 8.76 -10.37
N SER A 184 -11.16 8.97 -11.20
CA SER A 184 -11.17 8.43 -12.56
C SER A 184 -10.27 9.26 -13.46
N THR A 185 -9.05 8.80 -13.67
CA THR A 185 -8.07 9.42 -14.57
C THR A 185 -7.33 8.36 -15.37
N SER A 186 -7.15 8.59 -16.65
CA SER A 186 -6.43 7.66 -17.56
C SER A 186 -6.83 6.19 -17.44
N GLY A 187 -8.11 5.93 -17.13
CA GLY A 187 -8.64 4.58 -16.92
C GLY A 187 -8.34 3.97 -15.54
N LEU A 188 -7.63 4.69 -14.68
CA LEU A 188 -7.39 4.32 -13.28
C LEU A 188 -8.54 4.75 -12.38
N GLY A 189 -8.70 4.05 -11.26
CA GLY A 189 -9.35 4.55 -10.05
C GLY A 189 -8.28 4.99 -9.06
N CYS A 190 -7.68 6.16 -9.27
CA CYS A 190 -6.50 6.59 -8.52
C CYS A 190 -6.83 6.89 -7.06
N ASP A 191 -6.22 6.13 -6.15
CA ASP A 191 -6.38 6.27 -4.70
C ASP A 191 -5.32 7.19 -4.10
N TYR A 192 -4.10 7.14 -4.63
CA TYR A 192 -2.98 7.96 -4.19
C TYR A 192 -2.28 8.61 -5.37
N LEU A 193 -1.79 9.82 -5.13
CA LEU A 193 -0.94 10.58 -6.04
C LEU A 193 0.36 10.91 -5.33
N LEU A 194 1.50 10.59 -5.94
CA LEU A 194 2.76 11.19 -5.59
C LEU A 194 3.04 12.25 -6.65
N GLU A 195 3.26 13.50 -6.21
CA GLU A 195 3.51 14.63 -7.09
C GLU A 195 4.74 15.38 -6.63
N GLY A 196 5.60 15.73 -7.56
CA GLY A 196 6.73 16.60 -7.29
C GLY A 196 7.92 16.42 -8.21
N ASN A 197 9.00 17.09 -7.86
CA ASN A 197 10.31 16.82 -8.44
C ASN A 197 10.91 15.61 -7.71
N ILE A 198 10.89 14.47 -8.37
CA ILE A 198 11.22 13.17 -7.77
C ILE A 198 12.62 13.09 -7.18
N VAL A 199 13.54 13.97 -7.59
CA VAL A 199 14.91 14.07 -7.07
C VAL A 199 15.01 15.03 -5.89
N GLY A 200 14.18 16.08 -5.86
CA GLY A 200 14.19 17.12 -4.84
C GLY A 200 13.12 16.94 -3.77
N TRP A 201 11.89 16.72 -4.18
CA TRP A 201 10.73 16.55 -3.30
C TRP A 201 9.65 15.74 -4.04
N TYR A 202 8.93 14.90 -3.32
CA TYR A 202 7.92 14.03 -3.90
C TYR A 202 6.87 13.72 -2.85
N ASP A 203 5.84 14.56 -2.79
CA ASP A 203 4.84 14.53 -1.72
C ASP A 203 3.71 13.56 -2.04
N PRO A 204 3.27 12.76 -1.06
CA PRO A 204 2.16 11.84 -1.21
C PRO A 204 0.83 12.51 -0.86
N TYR A 205 -0.18 12.22 -1.66
CA TYR A 205 -1.56 12.65 -1.48
C TYR A 205 -2.51 11.46 -1.53
N ILE A 206 -3.63 11.58 -0.84
CA ILE A 206 -4.72 10.60 -0.88
C ILE A 206 -5.96 11.23 -1.51
N PHE A 207 -6.66 10.47 -2.33
CA PHE A 207 -7.91 10.93 -2.93
C PHE A 207 -8.94 11.29 -1.85
N ALA A 208 -9.53 12.47 -1.97
CA ALA A 208 -10.50 13.05 -1.05
C ALA A 208 -11.75 13.59 -1.75
N GLY A 209 -11.90 13.29 -3.05
CA GLY A 209 -13.01 13.74 -3.86
C GLY A 209 -14.36 13.13 -3.45
N LYS A 210 -15.44 13.89 -3.65
CA LYS A 210 -16.81 13.46 -3.38
C LYS A 210 -17.37 12.56 -4.48
N SER A 211 -16.75 12.56 -5.63
CA SER A 211 -17.05 11.69 -6.77
C SER A 211 -15.75 11.42 -7.53
N GLN A 212 -15.72 10.37 -8.33
CA GLN A 212 -14.56 10.00 -9.15
C GLN A 212 -14.11 11.07 -10.16
N THR A 213 -14.93 12.08 -10.43
CA THR A 213 -14.58 13.22 -11.31
C THR A 213 -14.16 14.47 -10.55
N ASP A 214 -14.15 14.42 -9.23
CA ASP A 214 -13.73 15.51 -8.36
C ASP A 214 -12.22 15.40 -8.12
N TRP A 215 -11.45 16.25 -8.81
CA TRP A 215 -10.00 16.31 -8.66
C TRP A 215 -9.63 16.96 -7.32
N SER A 216 -9.79 16.20 -6.25
CA SER A 216 -9.49 16.63 -4.88
C SER A 216 -8.60 15.61 -4.20
N PHE A 217 -7.42 16.06 -3.79
CA PHE A 217 -6.45 15.29 -3.02
C PHE A 217 -6.16 15.99 -1.70
N ALA A 218 -5.98 15.21 -0.65
CA ALA A 218 -5.54 15.67 0.66
C ALA A 218 -4.10 15.21 0.92
N ASN A 219 -3.32 15.99 1.67
CA ASN A 219 -1.99 15.57 2.08
C ASN A 219 -2.07 14.23 2.82
N TYR A 220 -1.21 13.30 2.45
CA TYR A 220 -1.11 11.99 3.08
C TYR A 220 0.15 11.92 3.92
N THR A 221 -0.03 12.04 5.25
CA THR A 221 1.10 12.00 6.17
C THR A 221 1.50 10.56 6.45
N VAL A 222 2.62 10.13 5.89
CA VAL A 222 3.19 8.80 6.03
C VAL A 222 4.72 8.88 5.95
N GLU A 223 5.41 8.01 6.66
CA GLU A 223 6.88 7.95 6.67
C GLU A 223 7.37 6.80 5.77
N ASN A 224 8.62 6.92 5.29
CA ASN A 224 9.31 5.89 4.52
C ASN A 224 8.52 5.38 3.31
N TYR A 225 7.77 6.26 2.66
CA TYR A 225 6.91 5.92 1.53
C TYR A 225 7.66 5.86 0.20
N TYR A 226 8.81 6.49 0.11
CA TYR A 226 9.58 6.68 -1.12
C TYR A 226 11.08 6.60 -0.84
N GLN A 227 11.82 5.99 -1.75
CA GLN A 227 13.28 5.98 -1.77
C GLN A 227 13.79 6.22 -3.19
N LEU A 228 14.57 7.27 -3.38
CA LEU A 228 15.31 7.50 -4.62
C LEU A 228 16.54 6.60 -4.64
N GLY A 229 16.77 5.96 -5.77
CA GLY A 229 17.98 5.19 -6.06
C GLY A 229 18.97 5.96 -6.92
N TYR A 230 19.65 5.26 -7.84
CA TYR A 230 20.63 5.85 -8.73
C TYR A 230 19.96 6.69 -9.82
N THR A 231 20.63 7.79 -10.18
CA THR A 231 20.26 8.67 -11.30
C THR A 231 21.45 8.95 -12.17
N GLU A 232 21.28 8.94 -13.49
CA GLU A 232 22.32 9.22 -14.46
C GLU A 232 21.80 10.08 -15.60
N THR A 233 22.60 11.03 -16.06
CA THR A 233 22.31 11.79 -17.27
C THR A 233 23.39 11.52 -18.30
N SER A 234 23.00 11.09 -19.49
CA SER A 234 23.90 10.83 -20.62
C SER A 234 23.32 11.44 -21.89
N GLY A 235 23.95 12.51 -22.37
CA GLY A 235 23.42 13.30 -23.48
C GLY A 235 22.09 13.96 -23.11
N ASP A 236 21.05 13.67 -23.88
CA ASP A 236 19.68 14.12 -23.63
C ASP A 236 18.84 13.08 -22.85
N THR A 237 19.43 12.01 -22.40
CA THR A 237 18.76 10.94 -21.72
C THR A 237 19.04 10.98 -20.23
N VAL A 238 17.98 11.00 -19.44
CA VAL A 238 18.01 10.82 -17.99
C VAL A 238 17.48 9.43 -17.66
N ARG A 239 18.20 8.72 -16.81
CA ARG A 239 17.80 7.44 -16.22
C ARG A 239 17.67 7.62 -14.73
N MET A 240 16.69 6.98 -14.15
CA MET A 240 16.50 6.98 -12.70
C MET A 240 15.79 5.73 -12.23
N GLU A 241 16.00 5.41 -10.98
CA GLU A 241 15.27 4.36 -10.30
C GLU A 241 14.81 4.85 -8.93
N PHE A 242 13.71 4.30 -8.47
CA PHE A 242 13.16 4.59 -7.15
C PHE A 242 12.23 3.47 -6.69
N SER A 243 11.84 3.50 -5.44
CA SER A 243 10.78 2.63 -4.94
C SER A 243 9.73 3.40 -4.17
N VAL A 244 8.55 2.79 -4.10
CA VAL A 244 7.48 3.17 -3.18
C VAL A 244 7.15 2.01 -2.24
N SER A 245 6.86 2.33 -0.99
CA SER A 245 6.53 1.33 0.03
C SER A 245 5.10 0.81 -0.19
N ARG A 246 4.95 -0.49 -0.27
CA ARG A 246 3.63 -1.15 -0.35
C ARG A 246 2.80 -0.94 0.90
N ASP A 247 3.43 -0.97 2.08
CA ASP A 247 2.74 -0.73 3.36
C ASP A 247 2.25 0.71 3.46
N ALA A 248 3.08 1.69 3.10
CA ALA A 248 2.71 3.09 3.10
C ALA A 248 1.47 3.38 2.25
N PHE A 249 1.38 2.80 1.06
CA PHE A 249 0.25 2.99 0.14
C PHE A 249 -0.80 1.86 0.19
N LYS A 250 -0.69 0.95 1.16
CA LYS A 250 -1.66 -0.14 1.37
C LYS A 250 -1.86 -1.05 0.16
N ILE A 251 -0.79 -1.28 -0.60
CA ILE A 251 -0.78 -2.20 -1.76
C ILE A 251 -0.71 -3.64 -1.22
N THR A 252 -1.86 -4.15 -0.79
CA THR A 252 -1.97 -5.47 -0.14
C THR A 252 -2.52 -6.56 -1.05
N GLY A 253 -3.07 -6.18 -2.21
CA GLY A 253 -3.64 -7.09 -3.20
C GLY A 253 -2.58 -7.82 -4.03
N ASP A 254 -3.08 -8.71 -4.90
CA ASP A 254 -2.26 -9.46 -5.87
C ASP A 254 -2.05 -8.68 -7.18
N ALA A 255 -2.63 -7.49 -7.28
CA ALA A 255 -2.45 -6.58 -8.40
C ALA A 255 -2.65 -5.14 -7.94
N PHE A 256 -2.03 -4.22 -8.65
CA PHE A 256 -2.30 -2.79 -8.59
C PHE A 256 -2.14 -2.20 -10.00
N GLN A 257 -2.58 -0.97 -10.18
CA GLN A 257 -2.39 -0.26 -11.43
C GLN A 257 -1.70 1.08 -11.14
N PHE A 258 -1.00 1.60 -12.14
CA PHE A 258 -0.36 2.90 -12.02
C PHE A 258 -0.29 3.62 -13.37
N GLY A 259 -0.02 4.90 -13.31
CA GLY A 259 0.36 5.73 -14.44
C GLY A 259 1.40 6.75 -14.02
N ILE A 260 2.28 7.12 -14.93
CA ILE A 260 3.26 8.19 -14.69
C ILE A 260 3.07 9.25 -15.75
N THR A 261 2.93 10.49 -15.32
CA THR A 261 2.87 11.67 -16.17
C THR A 261 4.03 12.59 -15.84
N MET A 262 4.74 13.05 -16.85
CA MET A 262 5.79 14.05 -16.70
C MET A 262 5.30 15.40 -17.22
N MET A 263 5.52 16.45 -16.45
CA MET A 263 5.11 17.81 -16.76
C MET A 263 6.29 18.75 -16.71
N ASN A 264 6.22 19.82 -17.51
CA ASN A 264 7.19 20.91 -17.40
C ASN A 264 6.82 21.86 -16.25
N SER A 265 7.66 22.84 -16.00
CA SER A 265 7.46 23.87 -14.96
C SER A 265 6.18 24.70 -15.13
N GLY A 266 5.57 24.69 -16.30
CA GLY A 266 4.28 25.33 -16.60
C GLY A 266 3.08 24.38 -16.49
N TRP A 267 3.24 23.17 -15.92
CA TRP A 267 2.21 22.12 -15.78
C TRP A 267 1.68 21.58 -17.10
N ALA A 268 2.39 21.76 -18.19
CA ALA A 268 2.06 21.12 -19.45
C ALA A 268 2.62 19.69 -19.45
N ASN A 269 1.78 18.74 -19.81
CA ASN A 269 2.21 17.34 -19.98
C ASN A 269 3.21 17.23 -21.13
N ILE A 270 4.37 16.66 -20.87
CA ILE A 270 5.46 16.46 -21.84
C ILE A 270 5.81 15.00 -22.07
N GLY A 271 5.25 14.09 -21.30
CA GLY A 271 5.46 12.65 -21.50
C GLY A 271 4.69 11.80 -20.50
N VAL A 272 4.48 10.55 -20.88
CA VAL A 272 3.78 9.56 -20.06
C VAL A 272 4.45 8.20 -20.18
N LEU A 273 4.43 7.43 -19.10
CA LEU A 273 4.76 6.01 -19.11
C LEU A 273 3.48 5.21 -19.31
N THR A 274 3.20 4.87 -20.57
CA THR A 274 2.05 4.08 -21.02
C THR A 274 2.33 3.55 -22.42
N THR A 275 1.64 2.52 -22.82
CA THR A 275 1.89 1.85 -24.08
C THR A 275 1.29 2.56 -25.30
N MET A 276 0.23 3.36 -25.16
CA MET A 276 -0.44 3.87 -26.35
C MET A 276 -1.12 5.22 -26.24
N ASP A 277 -1.69 5.57 -25.10
CA ASP A 277 -2.47 6.80 -24.98
C ASP A 277 -2.52 7.24 -23.51
N TYR A 278 -2.81 8.52 -23.24
CA TYR A 278 -3.01 9.04 -21.89
C TYR A 278 -4.14 8.34 -21.10
N SER A 279 -4.84 7.41 -21.72
CA SER A 279 -5.94 6.65 -21.14
C SER A 279 -5.55 5.24 -20.69
N GLU A 280 -4.30 4.82 -20.86
CA GLU A 280 -3.91 3.46 -20.51
C GLU A 280 -3.29 3.38 -19.13
N LYS A 281 -3.87 2.50 -18.35
CA LYS A 281 -3.39 2.03 -17.06
C LYS A 281 -2.43 0.87 -17.24
N ILE A 282 -1.45 0.77 -16.37
CA ILE A 282 -0.49 -0.34 -16.36
C ILE A 282 -0.85 -1.25 -15.17
N PRO A 283 -1.49 -2.39 -15.44
CA PRO A 283 -1.76 -3.37 -14.40
C PRO A 283 -0.47 -4.15 -14.09
N VAL A 284 -0.08 -4.17 -12.84
CA VAL A 284 0.99 -5.03 -12.34
C VAL A 284 0.35 -6.19 -11.61
N MET A 285 0.38 -7.36 -12.25
CA MET A 285 -0.12 -8.61 -11.67
C MET A 285 1.01 -9.25 -10.87
N MET A 286 0.93 -9.17 -9.55
CA MET A 286 1.97 -9.62 -8.64
C MET A 286 1.91 -11.12 -8.32
N ASP A 287 0.91 -11.82 -8.80
CA ASP A 287 0.70 -13.26 -8.64
C ASP A 287 1.19 -14.09 -9.84
N LYS A 288 1.58 -13.43 -10.93
CA LYS A 288 2.07 -14.09 -12.15
C LYS A 288 3.58 -14.27 -12.07
N GLN A 289 4.02 -15.43 -11.76
CA GLN A 289 5.39 -15.92 -11.96
C GLN A 289 5.39 -17.27 -12.66
#